data_057a73aac5a28c321a8a64cf6a5327cc
#
_entry.id   057a73aac5a28c321a8a64cf6a5327cc
#
_cell.length_a   1.000
_cell.length_b   1.000
_cell.length_c   1.000
_cell.angle_alpha   90.00
_cell.angle_beta   90.00
_cell.angle_gamma   90.00
#
_symmetry.space_group_name_H-M   'P 1'
#
loop_
_entity.id
_entity.type
_entity.pdbx_description
1 polymer ?
#
loop_
_entity_poly.entity_id
_entity_poly.type
_entity_poly.pdbx_seq_one_letter_code
_entity_poly.pdbx_strand_id
1 'polypeptide(L)'
;MVSQGRVSLFVGWITLFLMGTDLFVVSPLLPFISEEYDVSPVMTGWMVTVFTVTYAIAAPFFGWVSDKKGRGIFITFGLLLFSFSNALTAFSPSFTWLIISRILAGLAVAAITPLIYAIIGDIAPSNRRGTWLSIVVSGHLTALWAGAPIGTLLELFLGWRSIFVVMAITGTLLAVANFKTWKGVPESNSTRNLIEGKLLRIIGSVSVTTIWAISMYTLYVYLGAALYSENRFTSLEIALAVSFYGIGAVLGSLISGQFTDRFGEKKISKATLILMALILVCLGMFFSSGDWIYFLLFIWALVGYAGFTSYQARLIAEYPKERGIVMAWNNTALYIGITIGSMIGAYVISNWGYSFLPYVCSLAAIISFVLSAQKVQETKKESAFPADR
;
A
#
# COMPACT_ATOMS: atom_id res chain seq x y z
N MET A 1 -20.21 22.55 -12.51
CA MET A 1 -19.45 21.30 -12.85
C MET A 1 -17.96 21.36 -12.52
N VAL A 2 -17.19 22.38 -12.94
CA VAL A 2 -15.73 22.44 -12.68
C VAL A 2 -15.38 22.53 -11.18
N SER A 3 -16.14 23.24 -10.37
CA SER A 3 -15.88 23.37 -8.92
C SER A 3 -16.18 22.05 -8.18
N GLN A 4 -17.23 21.34 -8.54
CA GLN A 4 -17.61 20.07 -7.90
C GLN A 4 -16.59 18.97 -8.17
N GLY A 5 -16.04 18.93 -9.39
CA GLY A 5 -14.98 17.98 -9.74
C GLY A 5 -13.68 18.20 -8.93
N ARG A 6 -13.29 19.46 -8.68
CA ARG A 6 -12.12 19.79 -7.82
C ARG A 6 -12.33 19.38 -6.37
N VAL A 7 -13.53 19.60 -5.83
CA VAL A 7 -13.88 19.17 -4.48
C VAL A 7 -13.81 17.65 -4.36
N SER A 8 -14.36 16.92 -5.31
CA SER A 8 -14.32 15.46 -5.34
C SER A 8 -12.88 14.91 -5.37
N LEU A 9 -12.00 15.52 -6.19
CA LEU A 9 -10.58 15.14 -6.24
C LEU A 9 -9.87 15.41 -4.92
N PHE A 10 -10.09 16.58 -4.32
CA PHE A 10 -9.46 16.94 -3.05
C PHE A 10 -9.93 16.05 -1.90
N VAL A 11 -11.26 15.81 -1.78
CA VAL A 11 -11.81 14.93 -0.74
C VAL A 11 -11.34 13.50 -0.93
N GLY A 12 -11.30 12.98 -2.16
CA GLY A 12 -10.74 11.67 -2.45
C GLY A 12 -9.25 11.57 -2.12
N TRP A 13 -8.46 12.58 -2.49
CA TRP A 13 -7.03 12.64 -2.22
C TRP A 13 -6.71 12.62 -0.72
N ILE A 14 -7.35 13.52 0.06
CA ILE A 14 -7.09 13.60 1.50
C ILE A 14 -7.61 12.35 2.24
N THR A 15 -8.69 11.74 1.75
CA THR A 15 -9.18 10.47 2.30
C THR A 15 -8.15 9.37 2.09
N LEU A 16 -7.58 9.23 0.89
CA LEU A 16 -6.54 8.23 0.63
C LEU A 16 -5.21 8.55 1.32
N PHE A 17 -4.87 9.83 1.50
CA PHE A 17 -3.74 10.23 2.33
C PHE A 17 -3.91 9.74 3.78
N LEU A 18 -5.10 9.92 4.35
CA LEU A 18 -5.38 9.45 5.72
C LEU A 18 -5.32 7.91 5.82
N MET A 19 -5.88 7.18 4.84
CA MET A 19 -5.82 5.71 4.80
C MET A 19 -4.38 5.20 4.66
N GLY A 20 -3.57 5.86 3.83
CA GLY A 20 -2.15 5.55 3.69
C GLY A 20 -1.35 5.85 4.96
N THR A 21 -1.64 6.97 5.63
CA THR A 21 -1.00 7.33 6.90
C THR A 21 -1.22 6.25 7.95
N ASP A 22 -2.45 5.75 8.10
CA ASP A 22 -2.76 4.67 9.05
C ASP A 22 -2.01 3.36 8.76
N LEU A 23 -1.78 3.04 7.50
CA LEU A 23 -1.01 1.86 7.11
C LEU A 23 0.48 2.03 7.39
N PHE A 24 1.05 3.18 7.01
CA PHE A 24 2.50 3.37 6.98
C PHE A 24 3.09 3.86 8.30
N VAL A 25 2.32 4.56 9.13
CA VAL A 25 2.79 5.10 10.40
C VAL A 25 3.08 4.02 11.45
N VAL A 26 2.46 2.86 11.36
CA VAL A 26 2.63 1.78 12.34
C VAL A 26 4.09 1.31 12.37
N SER A 27 4.75 1.16 11.22
CA SER A 27 6.13 0.66 11.12
C SER A 27 7.13 1.47 11.98
N PRO A 28 7.25 2.80 11.83
CA PRO A 28 8.17 3.57 12.67
C PRO A 28 7.76 3.63 14.15
N LEU A 29 6.49 3.36 14.48
CA LEU A 29 6.00 3.38 15.86
C LEU A 29 6.12 2.04 16.60
N LEU A 30 6.44 0.94 15.89
CA LEU A 30 6.53 -0.40 16.50
C LEU A 30 7.43 -0.45 17.75
N PRO A 31 8.64 0.16 17.79
CA PRO A 31 9.50 0.09 18.97
C PRO A 31 8.83 0.71 20.21
N PHE A 32 8.21 1.86 20.07
CA PHE A 32 7.56 2.59 21.18
C PHE A 32 6.33 1.85 21.70
N ILE A 33 5.55 1.23 20.80
CA ILE A 33 4.41 0.39 21.16
C ILE A 33 4.88 -0.89 21.87
N SER A 34 5.98 -1.48 21.40
CA SER A 34 6.62 -2.65 21.97
C SER A 34 7.05 -2.41 23.43
N GLU A 35 7.71 -1.29 23.68
CA GLU A 35 8.15 -0.90 25.02
C GLU A 35 6.96 -0.65 25.96
N GLU A 36 5.94 0.05 25.52
CA GLU A 36 4.81 0.39 26.39
C GLU A 36 3.97 -0.80 26.83
N TYR A 37 3.79 -1.80 25.95
CA TYR A 37 3.00 -2.99 26.27
C TYR A 37 3.83 -4.18 26.74
N ASP A 38 5.16 -4.00 26.88
CA ASP A 38 6.10 -5.06 27.26
C ASP A 38 5.93 -6.33 26.39
N VAL A 39 5.82 -6.12 25.08
CA VAL A 39 5.71 -7.18 24.06
C VAL A 39 6.87 -7.10 23.07
N SER A 40 7.21 -8.21 22.44
CA SER A 40 8.29 -8.20 21.45
C SER A 40 7.89 -7.38 20.20
N PRO A 41 8.86 -6.76 19.49
CA PRO A 41 8.61 -6.09 18.22
C PRO A 41 7.97 -7.00 17.15
N VAL A 42 8.22 -8.30 17.24
CA VAL A 42 7.56 -9.31 16.39
C VAL A 42 6.06 -9.38 16.69
N MET A 43 5.67 -9.32 17.96
CA MET A 43 4.25 -9.28 18.33
C MET A 43 3.58 -7.98 17.88
N THR A 44 4.26 -6.83 18.01
CA THR A 44 3.70 -5.57 17.51
C THR A 44 3.50 -5.57 15.99
N GLY A 45 4.30 -6.31 15.22
CA GLY A 45 4.10 -6.51 13.79
C GLY A 45 2.73 -7.12 13.42
N TRP A 46 2.08 -7.84 14.34
CA TRP A 46 0.71 -8.32 14.14
C TRP A 46 -0.31 -7.20 13.92
N MET A 47 -0.03 -5.99 14.38
CA MET A 47 -0.87 -4.82 14.08
C MET A 47 -1.04 -4.59 12.57
N VAL A 48 0.04 -4.77 11.80
CA VAL A 48 0.00 -4.68 10.34
C VAL A 48 -0.62 -5.92 9.73
N THR A 49 -0.24 -7.11 10.22
CA THR A 49 -0.73 -8.39 9.70
C THR A 49 -2.26 -8.48 9.79
N VAL A 50 -2.86 -8.24 10.97
CA VAL A 50 -4.32 -8.36 11.15
C VAL A 50 -5.08 -7.30 10.37
N PHE A 51 -4.54 -6.09 10.28
CA PHE A 51 -5.10 -5.02 9.46
C PHE A 51 -5.15 -5.42 7.97
N THR A 52 -4.04 -5.89 7.42
CA THR A 52 -3.93 -6.20 5.99
C THR A 52 -4.67 -7.47 5.59
N VAL A 53 -4.70 -8.50 6.44
CA VAL A 53 -5.54 -9.69 6.27
C VAL A 53 -7.01 -9.31 6.24
N THR A 54 -7.45 -8.53 7.22
CA THR A 54 -8.84 -8.08 7.31
C THR A 54 -9.24 -7.26 6.09
N TYR A 55 -8.37 -6.35 5.66
CA TYR A 55 -8.58 -5.61 4.42
C TYR A 55 -8.71 -6.55 3.21
N ALA A 56 -7.78 -7.48 3.02
CA ALA A 56 -7.75 -8.36 1.85
C ALA A 56 -9.02 -9.21 1.72
N ILE A 57 -9.58 -9.66 2.87
CA ILE A 57 -10.81 -10.44 2.91
C ILE A 57 -12.05 -9.54 2.70
N ALA A 58 -12.09 -8.38 3.35
CA ALA A 58 -13.27 -7.53 3.38
C ALA A 58 -13.44 -6.66 2.13
N ALA A 59 -12.36 -6.26 1.44
CA ALA A 59 -12.44 -5.35 0.30
C ALA A 59 -13.28 -5.88 -0.87
N PRO A 60 -13.18 -7.15 -1.30
CA PRO A 60 -14.06 -7.71 -2.32
C PRO A 60 -15.54 -7.73 -1.89
N PHE A 61 -15.80 -8.02 -0.62
CA PHE A 61 -17.15 -8.02 -0.06
C PHE A 61 -17.78 -6.63 -0.09
N PHE A 62 -17.08 -5.61 0.42
CA PHE A 62 -17.57 -4.23 0.38
C PHE A 62 -17.72 -3.71 -1.05
N GLY A 63 -16.83 -4.09 -1.96
CA GLY A 63 -16.98 -3.78 -3.38
C GLY A 63 -18.30 -4.30 -3.95
N TRP A 64 -18.64 -5.56 -3.67
CA TRP A 64 -19.87 -6.18 -4.16
C TRP A 64 -21.14 -5.59 -3.54
N VAL A 65 -21.17 -5.38 -2.20
CA VAL A 65 -22.36 -4.86 -1.50
C VAL A 65 -22.60 -3.39 -1.87
N SER A 66 -21.55 -2.59 -2.00
CA SER A 66 -21.64 -1.15 -2.30
C SER A 66 -22.15 -0.86 -3.71
N ASP A 67 -21.89 -1.75 -4.66
CA ASP A 67 -22.45 -1.63 -6.03
C ASP A 67 -23.98 -1.73 -6.03
N LYS A 68 -24.60 -2.34 -5.00
CA LYS A 68 -26.05 -2.50 -4.86
C LYS A 68 -26.73 -1.46 -3.96
N LYS A 69 -25.99 -0.88 -3.01
CA LYS A 69 -26.57 -0.02 -1.96
C LYS A 69 -26.01 1.41 -1.94
N GLY A 70 -25.18 1.75 -2.95
CA GLY A 70 -24.59 3.07 -3.07
C GLY A 70 -23.23 3.20 -2.35
N ARG A 71 -22.18 3.50 -3.12
CA ARG A 71 -20.79 3.56 -2.63
C ARG A 71 -20.55 4.67 -1.61
N GLY A 72 -21.22 5.82 -1.77
CA GLY A 72 -21.04 6.97 -0.87
C GLY A 72 -21.41 6.69 0.58
N ILE A 73 -22.45 5.87 0.81
CA ILE A 73 -22.88 5.46 2.15
C ILE A 73 -21.82 4.58 2.80
N PHE A 74 -21.26 3.61 2.05
CA PHE A 74 -20.21 2.72 2.57
C PHE A 74 -18.90 3.45 2.88
N ILE A 75 -18.52 4.46 2.07
CA ILE A 75 -17.35 5.31 2.36
C ILE A 75 -17.58 6.08 3.66
N THR A 76 -18.76 6.67 3.84
CA THR A 76 -19.09 7.42 5.07
C THR A 76 -19.09 6.53 6.30
N PHE A 77 -19.73 5.36 6.21
CA PHE A 77 -19.71 4.34 7.28
C PHE A 77 -18.30 3.87 7.57
N GLY A 78 -17.51 3.57 6.53
CA GLY A 78 -16.11 3.19 6.66
C GLY A 78 -15.29 4.26 7.39
N LEU A 79 -15.47 5.54 7.08
CA LEU A 79 -14.77 6.65 7.76
C LEU A 79 -15.18 6.80 9.23
N LEU A 80 -16.44 6.59 9.58
CA LEU A 80 -16.87 6.57 10.98
C LEU A 80 -16.28 5.39 11.74
N LEU A 81 -16.26 4.19 11.13
CA LEU A 81 -15.62 3.00 11.68
C LEU A 81 -14.10 3.21 11.81
N PHE A 82 -13.46 3.87 10.83
CA PHE A 82 -12.06 4.25 10.87
C PHE A 82 -11.76 5.18 12.04
N SER A 83 -12.58 6.20 12.25
CA SER A 83 -12.46 7.12 13.38
C SER A 83 -12.60 6.40 14.72
N PHE A 84 -13.59 5.53 14.84
CA PHE A 84 -13.81 4.73 16.04
C PHE A 84 -12.63 3.78 16.30
N SER A 85 -12.15 3.08 15.28
CA SER A 85 -11.02 2.17 15.42
C SER A 85 -9.72 2.88 15.82
N ASN A 86 -9.47 4.07 15.26
CA ASN A 86 -8.29 4.87 15.63
C ASN A 86 -8.43 5.47 17.04
N ALA A 87 -9.62 5.89 17.46
CA ALA A 87 -9.87 6.26 18.85
C ALA A 87 -9.61 5.07 19.79
N LEU A 88 -10.10 3.88 19.44
CA LEU A 88 -9.83 2.65 20.21
C LEU A 88 -8.33 2.32 20.26
N THR A 89 -7.58 2.54 19.17
CA THR A 89 -6.11 2.41 19.16
C THR A 89 -5.45 3.39 20.14
N ALA A 90 -5.85 4.66 20.10
CA ALA A 90 -5.30 5.71 20.95
C ALA A 90 -5.55 5.46 22.44
N PHE A 91 -6.69 4.92 22.80
CA PHE A 91 -7.09 4.67 24.19
C PHE A 91 -7.04 3.19 24.58
N SER A 92 -6.30 2.36 23.82
CA SER A 92 -6.20 0.93 24.10
C SER A 92 -5.56 0.65 25.48
N PRO A 93 -6.25 -0.08 26.38
CA PRO A 93 -5.71 -0.38 27.71
C PRO A 93 -4.77 -1.59 27.71
N SER A 94 -4.76 -2.39 26.64
CA SER A 94 -3.91 -3.57 26.49
C SER A 94 -3.61 -3.85 25.03
N PHE A 95 -2.56 -4.65 24.81
CA PHE A 95 -2.18 -5.08 23.46
C PHE A 95 -3.33 -5.81 22.71
N THR A 96 -4.15 -6.59 23.42
CA THR A 96 -5.33 -7.25 22.82
C THR A 96 -6.33 -6.25 22.25
N TRP A 97 -6.64 -5.19 22.99
CA TRP A 97 -7.52 -4.11 22.51
C TRP A 97 -6.94 -3.39 21.29
N LEU A 98 -5.60 -3.22 21.28
CA LEU A 98 -4.89 -2.64 20.17
C LEU A 98 -5.01 -3.53 18.91
N ILE A 99 -4.88 -4.85 19.02
CA ILE A 99 -5.10 -5.78 17.90
C ILE A 99 -6.56 -5.75 17.41
N ILE A 100 -7.54 -5.71 18.31
CA ILE A 100 -8.97 -5.58 17.93
C ILE A 100 -9.21 -4.29 17.14
N SER A 101 -8.61 -3.17 17.59
CA SER A 101 -8.73 -1.90 16.90
C SER A 101 -8.14 -1.96 15.48
N ARG A 102 -7.05 -2.69 15.26
CA ARG A 102 -6.41 -2.86 13.94
C ARG A 102 -7.26 -3.73 12.99
N ILE A 103 -7.99 -4.73 13.52
CA ILE A 103 -8.98 -5.48 12.74
C ILE A 103 -10.10 -4.53 12.27
N LEU A 104 -10.65 -3.72 13.16
CA LEU A 104 -11.69 -2.74 12.81
C LEU A 104 -11.18 -1.69 11.81
N ALA A 105 -9.93 -1.23 11.95
CA ALA A 105 -9.30 -0.32 10.98
C ALA A 105 -9.16 -0.96 9.60
N GLY A 106 -8.74 -2.23 9.53
CA GLY A 106 -8.67 -2.99 8.28
C GLY A 106 -10.03 -3.12 7.58
N LEU A 107 -11.10 -3.42 8.34
CA LEU A 107 -12.48 -3.41 7.83
C LEU A 107 -12.89 -2.04 7.29
N ALA A 108 -12.58 -0.99 8.04
CA ALA A 108 -12.90 0.38 7.67
C ALA A 108 -12.24 0.79 6.36
N VAL A 109 -10.92 0.58 6.24
CA VAL A 109 -10.15 0.95 5.04
C VAL A 109 -10.58 0.11 3.83
N ALA A 110 -10.99 -1.15 4.03
CA ALA A 110 -11.56 -2.01 2.98
C ALA A 110 -12.89 -1.45 2.42
N ALA A 111 -13.68 -0.77 3.25
CA ALA A 111 -14.92 -0.11 2.84
C ALA A 111 -14.68 1.30 2.22
N ILE A 112 -13.46 1.82 2.25
CA ILE A 112 -13.15 3.19 1.80
C ILE A 112 -12.34 3.17 0.50
N THR A 113 -11.14 2.60 0.54
CA THR A 113 -10.12 2.75 -0.51
C THR A 113 -10.60 2.28 -1.90
N PRO A 114 -11.12 1.05 -2.08
CA PRO A 114 -11.55 0.60 -3.40
C PRO A 114 -12.77 1.38 -3.91
N LEU A 115 -13.63 1.86 -3.00
CA LEU A 115 -14.83 2.60 -3.37
C LEU A 115 -14.52 4.04 -3.80
N ILE A 116 -13.52 4.69 -3.21
CA ILE A 116 -13.01 5.98 -3.68
C ILE A 116 -12.48 5.84 -5.12
N TYR A 117 -11.68 4.82 -5.41
CA TYR A 117 -11.19 4.58 -6.77
C TYR A 117 -12.34 4.36 -7.75
N ALA A 118 -13.35 3.60 -7.34
CA ALA A 118 -14.52 3.31 -8.18
C ALA A 118 -15.35 4.57 -8.46
N ILE A 119 -15.70 5.36 -7.43
CA ILE A 119 -16.45 6.61 -7.61
C ILE A 119 -15.67 7.59 -8.49
N ILE A 120 -14.40 7.81 -8.22
CA ILE A 120 -13.58 8.72 -9.03
C ILE A 120 -13.50 8.24 -10.47
N GLY A 121 -13.37 6.92 -10.69
CA GLY A 121 -13.40 6.35 -12.03
C GLY A 121 -14.73 6.57 -12.79
N ASP A 122 -15.86 6.59 -12.06
CA ASP A 122 -17.18 6.79 -12.67
C ASP A 122 -17.48 8.26 -12.99
N ILE A 123 -17.12 9.18 -12.07
CA ILE A 123 -17.41 10.63 -12.24
C ILE A 123 -16.36 11.36 -13.09
N ALA A 124 -15.21 10.77 -13.32
CA ALA A 124 -14.15 11.38 -14.12
C ALA A 124 -14.54 11.48 -15.59
N PRO A 125 -14.26 12.61 -16.26
CA PRO A 125 -14.42 12.71 -17.72
C PRO A 125 -13.66 11.59 -18.43
N SER A 126 -14.27 10.99 -19.45
CA SER A 126 -13.71 9.81 -20.17
C SER A 126 -12.27 10.04 -20.69
N ASN A 127 -11.99 11.26 -21.15
CA ASN A 127 -10.67 11.68 -21.65
C ASN A 127 -9.66 12.05 -20.54
N ARG A 128 -10.08 12.10 -19.25
CA ARG A 128 -9.23 12.48 -18.09
C ARG A 128 -9.29 11.48 -16.94
N ARG A 129 -9.91 10.32 -17.15
CA ARG A 129 -10.11 9.32 -16.10
C ARG A 129 -8.78 8.89 -15.45
N GLY A 130 -7.74 8.64 -16.26
CA GLY A 130 -6.41 8.29 -15.77
C GLY A 130 -5.81 9.40 -14.89
N THR A 131 -5.89 10.65 -15.33
CA THR A 131 -5.39 11.81 -14.56
C THR A 131 -6.10 11.95 -13.21
N TRP A 132 -7.43 11.79 -13.17
CA TRP A 132 -8.19 11.89 -11.93
C TRP A 132 -7.82 10.79 -10.94
N LEU A 133 -7.71 9.56 -11.39
CA LEU A 133 -7.27 8.44 -10.57
C LEU A 133 -5.85 8.63 -10.06
N SER A 134 -4.92 9.11 -10.90
CA SER A 134 -3.54 9.38 -10.50
C SER A 134 -3.45 10.46 -9.42
N ILE A 135 -4.23 11.53 -9.53
CA ILE A 135 -4.29 12.57 -8.50
C ILE A 135 -4.74 11.96 -7.17
N VAL A 136 -5.81 11.18 -7.17
CA VAL A 136 -6.35 10.64 -5.91
C VAL A 136 -5.42 9.57 -5.32
N VAL A 137 -4.83 8.70 -6.15
CA VAL A 137 -3.82 7.70 -5.73
C VAL A 137 -2.58 8.36 -5.13
N SER A 138 -2.17 9.53 -5.65
CA SER A 138 -1.01 10.24 -5.10
C SER A 138 -1.17 10.61 -3.62
N GLY A 139 -2.41 10.75 -3.13
CA GLY A 139 -2.68 10.92 -1.70
C GLY A 139 -2.13 9.78 -0.86
N HIS A 140 -2.33 8.54 -1.31
CA HIS A 140 -1.79 7.36 -0.62
C HIS A 140 -0.26 7.31 -0.64
N LEU A 141 0.38 7.70 -1.74
CA LEU A 141 1.84 7.77 -1.83
C LEU A 141 2.41 8.92 -0.98
N THR A 142 1.68 10.05 -0.90
CA THR A 142 2.07 11.17 -0.04
C THR A 142 2.15 10.77 1.43
N ALA A 143 1.34 9.80 1.88
CA ALA A 143 1.38 9.28 3.23
C ALA A 143 2.72 8.63 3.61
N LEU A 144 3.46 8.09 2.66
CA LEU A 144 4.78 7.50 2.91
C LEU A 144 5.82 8.55 3.33
N TRP A 145 5.84 9.71 2.67
CA TRP A 145 6.86 10.72 2.94
C TRP A 145 6.40 11.84 3.90
N ALA A 146 5.10 12.01 4.08
CA ALA A 146 4.57 13.02 4.98
C ALA A 146 3.80 12.39 6.17
N GLY A 147 2.89 11.44 5.91
CA GLY A 147 2.04 10.86 6.94
C GLY A 147 2.80 10.07 8.00
N ALA A 148 3.65 9.13 7.58
CA ALA A 148 4.44 8.32 8.51
C ALA A 148 5.48 9.16 9.29
N PRO A 149 6.26 10.06 8.67
CA PRO A 149 7.15 10.95 9.40
C PRO A 149 6.43 11.89 10.38
N ILE A 150 5.28 12.47 9.99
CA ILE A 150 4.47 13.30 10.90
C ILE A 150 4.08 12.50 12.15
N GLY A 151 3.67 11.22 11.98
CA GLY A 151 3.34 10.36 13.10
C GLY A 151 4.52 10.10 14.03
N THR A 152 5.71 9.88 13.47
CA THR A 152 6.93 9.68 14.26
C THR A 152 7.38 10.97 14.96
N LEU A 153 7.19 12.13 14.34
CA LEU A 153 7.45 13.42 14.99
C LEU A 153 6.44 13.72 16.10
N LEU A 154 5.17 13.37 15.91
CA LEU A 154 4.17 13.49 16.97
C LEU A 154 4.48 12.57 18.16
N GLU A 155 5.04 11.37 17.88
CA GLU A 155 5.51 10.47 18.94
C GLU A 155 6.53 11.18 19.84
N LEU A 156 7.51 11.87 19.26
CA LEU A 156 8.57 12.57 19.99
C LEU A 156 8.03 13.60 20.99
N PHE A 157 6.95 14.32 20.67
CA PHE A 157 6.43 15.44 21.49
C PHE A 157 5.24 15.05 22.36
N LEU A 158 4.39 14.13 21.89
CA LEU A 158 3.07 13.85 22.46
C LEU A 158 2.81 12.35 22.68
N GLY A 159 3.81 11.50 22.37
CA GLY A 159 3.66 10.05 22.41
C GLY A 159 2.93 9.49 21.18
N TRP A 160 3.17 8.20 20.89
CA TRP A 160 2.68 7.51 19.69
C TRP A 160 1.14 7.48 19.56
N ARG A 161 0.41 7.58 20.67
CA ARG A 161 -1.06 7.61 20.66
C ARG A 161 -1.64 8.83 19.98
N SER A 162 -0.92 9.94 19.98
CA SER A 162 -1.37 11.24 19.48
C SER A 162 -1.74 11.20 18.00
N ILE A 163 -1.00 10.47 17.17
CA ILE A 163 -1.31 10.36 15.74
C ILE A 163 -2.66 9.63 15.51
N PHE A 164 -2.99 8.63 16.31
CA PHE A 164 -4.26 7.92 16.24
C PHE A 164 -5.43 8.80 16.68
N VAL A 165 -5.23 9.67 17.66
CA VAL A 165 -6.22 10.71 18.03
C VAL A 165 -6.45 11.67 16.85
N VAL A 166 -5.38 12.17 16.24
CA VAL A 166 -5.46 13.03 15.06
C VAL A 166 -6.20 12.35 13.90
N MET A 167 -5.89 11.07 13.65
CA MET A 167 -6.57 10.30 12.61
C MET A 167 -8.05 10.06 12.93
N ALA A 168 -8.42 9.83 14.19
CA ALA A 168 -9.80 9.69 14.60
C ALA A 168 -10.61 10.96 14.37
N ILE A 169 -10.07 12.13 14.76
CA ILE A 169 -10.71 13.44 14.55
C ILE A 169 -10.82 13.73 13.05
N THR A 170 -9.72 13.59 12.31
CA THR A 170 -9.70 13.87 10.87
C THR A 170 -10.63 12.93 10.11
N GLY A 171 -10.69 11.64 10.47
CA GLY A 171 -11.60 10.66 9.89
C GLY A 171 -13.07 11.06 10.08
N THR A 172 -13.44 11.56 11.27
CA THR A 172 -14.80 12.05 11.54
C THR A 172 -15.14 13.27 10.66
N LEU A 173 -14.22 14.23 10.54
CA LEU A 173 -14.41 15.39 9.66
C LEU A 173 -14.53 14.98 8.19
N LEU A 174 -13.72 14.02 7.76
CA LEU A 174 -13.79 13.48 6.41
C LEU A 174 -15.04 12.65 6.17
N ALA A 175 -15.62 11.99 7.18
CA ALA A 175 -16.91 11.31 7.04
C ALA A 175 -18.01 12.32 6.64
N VAL A 176 -18.05 13.48 7.30
CA VAL A 176 -19.00 14.56 6.95
C VAL A 176 -18.73 15.11 5.54
N ALA A 177 -17.45 15.34 5.20
CA ALA A 177 -17.06 15.84 3.90
C ALA A 177 -17.41 14.84 2.77
N ASN A 178 -17.11 13.56 2.94
CA ASN A 178 -17.43 12.51 1.99
C ASN A 178 -18.95 12.34 1.83
N PHE A 179 -19.71 12.33 2.92
CA PHE A 179 -21.18 12.26 2.87
C PHE A 179 -21.77 13.37 1.99
N LYS A 180 -21.31 14.62 2.15
CA LYS A 180 -21.76 15.77 1.35
C LYS A 180 -21.29 15.67 -0.11
N THR A 181 -20.06 15.20 -0.35
CA THR A 181 -19.46 15.17 -1.68
C THR A 181 -20.06 14.07 -2.57
N TRP A 182 -20.35 12.89 -1.98
CA TRP A 182 -20.85 11.74 -2.73
C TRP A 182 -22.37 11.60 -2.71
N LYS A 183 -23.09 12.53 -2.07
CA LYS A 183 -24.56 12.54 -2.08
C LYS A 183 -25.07 12.75 -3.48
N GLY A 184 -25.87 11.79 -4.01
CA GLY A 184 -26.48 11.88 -5.32
C GLY A 184 -25.56 11.44 -6.49
N VAL A 185 -24.41 10.88 -6.22
CA VAL A 185 -23.63 10.19 -7.27
C VAL A 185 -24.42 8.95 -7.71
N PRO A 186 -24.72 8.78 -9.02
CA PRO A 186 -25.50 7.66 -9.52
C PRO A 186 -24.87 6.32 -9.15
N GLU A 187 -25.70 5.36 -8.82
CA GLU A 187 -25.27 3.97 -8.62
C GLU A 187 -24.75 3.41 -9.95
N SER A 188 -23.59 2.75 -9.89
CA SER A 188 -23.03 2.14 -11.09
C SER A 188 -23.79 0.85 -11.40
N ASN A 189 -24.48 0.83 -12.56
CA ASN A 189 -25.05 -0.37 -13.15
C ASN A 189 -23.98 -1.27 -13.80
N SER A 190 -22.76 -1.28 -13.29
CA SER A 190 -21.71 -2.15 -13.79
C SER A 190 -22.03 -3.59 -13.47
N THR A 191 -22.71 -4.27 -14.38
CA THR A 191 -22.75 -5.73 -14.42
C THR A 191 -21.32 -6.22 -14.61
N ARG A 192 -20.66 -6.58 -13.49
CA ARG A 192 -19.41 -7.34 -13.53
C ARG A 192 -19.75 -8.73 -14.10
N ASN A 193 -19.73 -8.86 -15.41
CA ASN A 193 -19.60 -10.16 -16.02
C ASN A 193 -18.26 -10.72 -15.54
N LEU A 194 -18.32 -11.67 -14.60
CA LEU A 194 -17.21 -12.54 -14.25
C LEU A 194 -16.77 -13.19 -15.56
N ILE A 195 -15.60 -12.85 -16.03
CA ILE A 195 -15.07 -13.36 -17.28
C ILE A 195 -14.58 -14.76 -16.97
N GLU A 196 -15.52 -15.72 -17.11
CA GLU A 196 -15.21 -17.15 -17.03
C GLU A 196 -14.04 -17.47 -17.98
N GLY A 197 -13.04 -18.16 -17.48
CA GLY A 197 -11.85 -18.56 -18.22
C GLY A 197 -10.63 -17.63 -18.13
N LYS A 198 -10.75 -16.33 -17.77
CA LYS A 198 -9.61 -15.41 -17.62
C LYS A 198 -9.15 -15.19 -16.20
N LEU A 199 -9.92 -15.63 -15.19
CA LEU A 199 -9.62 -15.36 -13.77
C LEU A 199 -8.27 -15.93 -13.34
N LEU A 200 -7.96 -17.17 -13.68
CA LEU A 200 -6.67 -17.81 -13.35
C LEU A 200 -5.49 -17.05 -13.98
N ARG A 201 -5.68 -16.53 -15.19
CA ARG A 201 -4.65 -15.74 -15.87
C ARG A 201 -4.43 -14.39 -15.18
N ILE A 202 -5.52 -13.73 -14.74
CA ILE A 202 -5.44 -12.48 -13.97
C ILE A 202 -4.73 -12.75 -12.64
N ILE A 203 -5.16 -13.77 -11.87
CA ILE A 203 -4.53 -14.16 -10.60
C ILE A 203 -3.04 -14.40 -10.79
N GLY A 204 -2.68 -15.17 -11.80
CA GLY A 204 -1.28 -15.39 -12.14
C GLY A 204 -0.53 -14.09 -12.50
N SER A 205 -1.17 -13.09 -13.13
CA SER A 205 -0.50 -11.81 -13.43
C SER A 205 -0.34 -10.96 -12.18
N VAL A 206 -1.36 -10.87 -11.33
CA VAL A 206 -1.25 -10.07 -10.09
C VAL A 206 -0.40 -10.74 -9.01
N SER A 207 -0.07 -12.04 -9.12
CA SER A 207 0.86 -12.70 -8.19
C SER A 207 2.26 -12.09 -8.20
N VAL A 208 2.69 -11.49 -9.31
CA VAL A 208 3.94 -10.71 -9.37
C VAL A 208 3.90 -9.53 -8.40
N THR A 209 2.75 -8.85 -8.28
CA THR A 209 2.55 -7.78 -7.29
C THR A 209 2.58 -8.33 -5.87
N THR A 210 1.99 -9.50 -5.62
CA THR A 210 2.06 -10.13 -4.29
C THR A 210 3.51 -10.37 -3.87
N ILE A 211 4.32 -10.96 -4.74
CA ILE A 211 5.73 -11.24 -4.42
C ILE A 211 6.56 -9.95 -4.33
N TRP A 212 6.28 -8.97 -5.18
CA TRP A 212 6.87 -7.63 -5.05
C TRP A 212 6.54 -7.01 -3.68
N ALA A 213 5.28 -7.11 -3.25
CA ALA A 213 4.87 -6.59 -1.95
C ALA A 213 5.54 -7.34 -0.78
N ILE A 214 5.70 -8.66 -0.88
CA ILE A 214 6.52 -9.43 0.07
C ILE A 214 7.93 -8.83 0.13
N SER A 215 8.58 -8.62 -1.01
CA SER A 215 9.92 -8.04 -1.07
C SER A 215 10.03 -6.66 -0.44
N MET A 216 9.02 -5.81 -0.59
CA MET A 216 9.03 -4.46 -0.03
C MET A 216 8.67 -4.45 1.46
N TYR A 217 7.63 -5.18 1.85
CA TYR A 217 7.01 -5.01 3.16
C TYR A 217 7.54 -5.96 4.24
N THR A 218 8.26 -7.03 3.90
CA THR A 218 8.97 -7.86 4.89
C THR A 218 9.95 -7.02 5.71
N LEU A 219 10.67 -6.08 5.08
CA LEU A 219 11.56 -5.15 5.78
C LEU A 219 10.80 -3.90 6.26
N TYR A 220 9.95 -3.28 5.39
CA TYR A 220 9.31 -2.00 5.72
C TYR A 220 8.47 -2.08 7.00
N VAL A 221 7.72 -3.15 7.22
CA VAL A 221 6.88 -3.32 8.42
C VAL A 221 7.69 -3.21 9.70
N TYR A 222 8.89 -3.75 9.71
CA TYR A 222 9.79 -3.77 10.87
C TYR A 222 10.90 -2.73 10.79
N LEU A 223 10.85 -1.81 9.81
CA LEU A 223 11.93 -0.85 9.56
C LEU A 223 12.22 0.01 10.79
N GLY A 224 11.17 0.55 11.44
CA GLY A 224 11.34 1.35 12.65
C GLY A 224 12.00 0.57 13.78
N ALA A 225 11.56 -0.67 14.04
CA ALA A 225 12.14 -1.53 15.05
C ALA A 225 13.57 -1.95 14.71
N ALA A 226 13.87 -2.20 13.44
CA ALA A 226 15.23 -2.52 13.00
C ALA A 226 16.18 -1.34 13.18
N LEU A 227 15.79 -0.13 12.78
CA LEU A 227 16.59 1.08 12.97
C LEU A 227 16.80 1.42 14.44
N TYR A 228 15.78 1.23 15.27
CA TYR A 228 15.88 1.43 16.71
C TYR A 228 16.84 0.42 17.36
N SER A 229 16.71 -0.86 17.02
CA SER A 229 17.50 -1.94 17.63
C SER A 229 18.93 -2.01 17.12
N GLU A 230 19.14 -2.02 15.79
CA GLU A 230 20.47 -2.24 15.18
C GLU A 230 21.29 -0.95 15.08
N ASN A 231 20.65 0.17 14.73
CA ASN A 231 21.33 1.45 14.51
C ASN A 231 21.27 2.38 15.72
N ARG A 232 20.49 2.05 16.76
CA ARG A 232 20.26 2.91 17.93
C ARG A 232 19.67 4.27 17.58
N PHE A 233 18.86 4.33 16.51
CA PHE A 233 18.25 5.56 16.03
C PHE A 233 17.22 6.10 17.01
N THR A 234 17.25 7.41 17.21
CA THR A 234 16.21 8.18 17.91
C THR A 234 14.95 8.30 17.06
N SER A 235 13.82 8.73 17.67
CA SER A 235 12.57 9.01 16.94
C SER A 235 12.78 9.95 15.76
N LEU A 236 13.63 10.98 15.90
CA LEU A 236 13.94 11.93 14.84
C LEU A 236 14.69 11.27 13.67
N GLU A 237 15.68 10.43 13.97
CA GLU A 237 16.45 9.72 12.94
C GLU A 237 15.59 8.69 12.22
N ILE A 238 14.68 8.01 12.92
CA ILE A 238 13.69 7.11 12.31
C ILE A 238 12.74 7.90 11.40
N ALA A 239 12.24 9.06 11.86
CA ALA A 239 11.39 9.92 11.04
C ALA A 239 12.10 10.40 9.76
N LEU A 240 13.38 10.78 9.86
CA LEU A 240 14.21 11.13 8.70
C LEU A 240 14.40 9.94 7.76
N ALA A 241 14.73 8.76 8.27
CA ALA A 241 14.93 7.55 7.46
C ALA A 241 13.65 7.18 6.68
N VAL A 242 12.49 7.20 7.35
CA VAL A 242 11.19 6.95 6.69
C VAL A 242 10.84 8.07 5.70
N SER A 243 11.24 9.32 5.96
CA SER A 243 11.07 10.43 5.00
C SER A 243 11.88 10.21 3.73
N PHE A 244 13.16 9.83 3.85
CA PHE A 244 14.01 9.51 2.69
C PHE A 244 13.43 8.35 1.88
N TYR A 245 12.97 7.30 2.55
CA TYR A 245 12.26 6.19 1.91
C TYR A 245 11.00 6.68 1.17
N GLY A 246 10.17 7.48 1.82
CA GLY A 246 8.92 8.00 1.23
C GLY A 246 9.17 8.93 0.04
N ILE A 247 10.16 9.83 0.11
CA ILE A 247 10.58 10.69 -1.01
C ILE A 247 11.06 9.82 -2.18
N GLY A 248 11.89 8.81 -1.91
CA GLY A 248 12.32 7.83 -2.92
C GLY A 248 11.13 7.15 -3.60
N ALA A 249 10.13 6.72 -2.85
CA ALA A 249 8.93 6.07 -3.38
C ALA A 249 8.13 6.98 -4.33
N VAL A 250 7.91 8.24 -3.93
CA VAL A 250 7.20 9.22 -4.76
C VAL A 250 7.99 9.53 -6.04
N LEU A 251 9.27 9.84 -5.92
CA LEU A 251 10.12 10.13 -7.08
C LEU A 251 10.22 8.92 -8.01
N GLY A 252 10.39 7.72 -7.48
CA GLY A 252 10.42 6.49 -8.26
C GLY A 252 9.13 6.27 -9.05
N SER A 253 7.98 6.47 -8.43
CA SER A 253 6.68 6.37 -9.08
C SER A 253 6.52 7.41 -10.20
N LEU A 254 6.94 8.67 -9.98
CA LEU A 254 6.82 9.75 -10.96
C LEU A 254 7.77 9.56 -12.16
N ILE A 255 9.03 9.24 -11.89
CA ILE A 255 10.06 9.05 -12.91
C ILE A 255 9.77 7.80 -13.76
N SER A 256 9.18 6.77 -13.15
CA SER A 256 8.80 5.52 -13.81
C SER A 256 7.93 5.73 -15.04
N GLY A 257 7.00 6.68 -15.01
CA GLY A 257 6.14 6.98 -16.16
C GLY A 257 6.95 7.32 -17.41
N GLN A 258 7.89 8.26 -17.29
CA GLN A 258 8.74 8.70 -18.41
C GLN A 258 9.63 7.56 -18.95
N PHE A 259 10.22 6.76 -18.06
CA PHE A 259 11.04 5.62 -18.46
C PHE A 259 10.21 4.51 -19.11
N THR A 260 9.00 4.28 -18.60
CA THR A 260 8.06 3.30 -19.15
C THR A 260 7.60 3.70 -20.56
N ASP A 261 7.29 4.97 -20.78
CA ASP A 261 6.90 5.49 -22.10
C ASP A 261 8.05 5.40 -23.11
N ARG A 262 9.30 5.63 -22.67
CA ARG A 262 10.48 5.62 -23.55
C ARG A 262 11.01 4.22 -23.86
N PHE A 263 11.04 3.32 -22.87
CA PHE A 263 11.71 2.02 -22.97
C PHE A 263 10.76 0.82 -22.94
N GLY A 264 9.47 1.05 -22.67
CA GLY A 264 8.43 0.05 -22.57
C GLY A 264 8.30 -0.53 -21.15
N GLU A 265 7.04 -0.78 -20.76
CA GLU A 265 6.67 -1.26 -19.42
C GLU A 265 7.29 -2.61 -19.04
N LYS A 266 7.46 -3.51 -20.03
CA LYS A 266 8.03 -4.85 -19.82
C LYS A 266 9.52 -4.81 -19.48
N LYS A 267 10.27 -3.90 -20.08
CA LYS A 267 11.72 -3.76 -19.83
C LYS A 267 11.96 -3.10 -18.48
N ILE A 268 11.25 -2.00 -18.20
CA ILE A 268 11.44 -1.23 -16.97
C ILE A 268 11.02 -2.05 -15.76
N SER A 269 9.84 -2.70 -15.77
CA SER A 269 9.40 -3.51 -14.65
C SER A 269 10.34 -4.67 -14.32
N LYS A 270 11.01 -5.25 -15.29
CA LYS A 270 12.02 -6.30 -15.06
C LYS A 270 13.36 -5.74 -14.56
N ALA A 271 13.84 -4.67 -15.18
CA ALA A 271 15.10 -4.05 -14.79
C ALA A 271 15.07 -3.56 -13.34
N THR A 272 13.95 -2.96 -12.93
CA THR A 272 13.76 -2.48 -11.56
C THR A 272 13.71 -3.61 -10.53
N LEU A 273 13.15 -4.78 -10.85
CA LEU A 273 13.16 -5.93 -9.94
C LEU A 273 14.57 -6.48 -9.70
N ILE A 274 15.41 -6.56 -10.75
CA ILE A 274 16.81 -6.97 -10.59
C ILE A 274 17.58 -5.92 -9.79
N LEU A 275 17.44 -4.64 -10.15
CA LEU A 275 18.12 -3.56 -9.46
C LEU A 275 17.70 -3.47 -7.99
N MET A 276 16.42 -3.67 -7.67
CA MET A 276 15.90 -3.74 -6.32
C MET A 276 16.53 -4.90 -5.52
N ALA A 277 16.69 -6.08 -6.15
CA ALA A 277 17.35 -7.21 -5.49
C ALA A 277 18.79 -6.88 -5.13
N LEU A 278 19.55 -6.24 -6.03
CA LEU A 278 20.93 -5.82 -5.77
C LEU A 278 21.03 -4.77 -4.66
N ILE A 279 20.14 -3.77 -4.68
CA ILE A 279 20.09 -2.73 -3.63
C ILE A 279 19.77 -3.34 -2.28
N LEU A 280 18.87 -4.33 -2.22
CA LEU A 280 18.53 -5.01 -0.98
C LEU A 280 19.71 -5.84 -0.43
N VAL A 281 20.53 -6.45 -1.28
CA VAL A 281 21.79 -7.08 -0.83
C VAL A 281 22.74 -6.04 -0.27
N CYS A 282 22.94 -4.92 -0.96
CA CYS A 282 23.76 -3.81 -0.46
C CYS A 282 23.21 -3.27 0.88
N LEU A 283 21.88 -3.12 0.98
CA LEU A 283 21.23 -2.69 2.22
C LEU A 283 21.52 -3.66 3.36
N GLY A 284 21.49 -4.99 3.13
CA GLY A 284 21.85 -6.00 4.12
C GLY A 284 23.31 -5.92 4.55
N MET A 285 24.24 -5.68 3.62
CA MET A 285 25.67 -5.55 3.91
C MET A 285 26.01 -4.30 4.72
N PHE A 286 25.29 -3.20 4.49
CA PHE A 286 25.55 -1.90 5.10
C PHE A 286 24.45 -1.45 6.07
N PHE A 287 23.61 -2.36 6.57
CA PHE A 287 22.46 -2.03 7.40
C PHE A 287 22.84 -1.26 8.67
N SER A 288 23.95 -1.63 9.29
CA SER A 288 24.48 -0.98 10.50
C SER A 288 25.51 0.13 10.24
N SER A 289 25.63 0.63 8.99
CA SER A 289 26.73 1.52 8.57
C SER A 289 26.39 3.02 8.65
N GLY A 290 25.67 3.46 9.70
CA GLY A 290 25.46 4.89 9.96
C GLY A 290 24.72 5.63 8.83
N ASP A 291 25.30 6.74 8.32
CA ASP A 291 24.62 7.66 7.39
C ASP A 291 24.25 7.06 6.03
N TRP A 292 24.91 6.01 5.57
CA TRP A 292 24.60 5.34 4.32
C TRP A 292 23.21 4.73 4.29
N ILE A 293 22.59 4.45 5.43
CA ILE A 293 21.27 3.86 5.54
C ILE A 293 20.19 4.75 4.89
N TYR A 294 20.26 6.08 5.08
CA TYR A 294 19.30 7.03 4.48
C TYR A 294 19.31 6.95 2.96
N PHE A 295 20.53 6.96 2.38
CA PHE A 295 20.69 6.86 0.93
C PHE A 295 20.20 5.52 0.39
N LEU A 296 20.53 4.41 1.05
CA LEU A 296 20.11 3.06 0.63
C LEU A 296 18.59 2.89 0.71
N LEU A 297 17.94 3.40 1.77
CA LEU A 297 16.50 3.39 1.91
C LEU A 297 15.82 4.22 0.81
N PHE A 298 16.37 5.39 0.49
CA PHE A 298 15.89 6.24 -0.59
C PHE A 298 15.96 5.52 -1.95
N ILE A 299 17.11 4.95 -2.31
CA ILE A 299 17.30 4.25 -3.59
C ILE A 299 16.47 2.97 -3.66
N TRP A 300 16.37 2.22 -2.56
CA TRP A 300 15.50 1.04 -2.48
C TRP A 300 14.05 1.39 -2.79
N ALA A 301 13.50 2.40 -2.13
CA ALA A 301 12.14 2.84 -2.36
C ALA A 301 11.94 3.40 -3.78
N LEU A 302 12.89 4.22 -4.28
CA LEU A 302 12.87 4.78 -5.63
C LEU A 302 12.74 3.68 -6.68
N VAL A 303 13.60 2.67 -6.62
CA VAL A 303 13.61 1.57 -7.59
C VAL A 303 12.41 0.65 -7.39
N GLY A 304 12.04 0.33 -6.15
CA GLY A 304 10.91 -0.53 -5.82
C GLY A 304 9.59 0.03 -6.33
N TYR A 305 9.31 1.31 -6.07
CA TYR A 305 8.05 1.95 -6.52
C TYR A 305 8.06 2.30 -8.00
N ALA A 306 9.24 2.57 -8.60
CA ALA A 306 9.34 2.66 -10.05
C ALA A 306 8.95 1.33 -10.72
N GLY A 307 9.38 0.20 -10.17
CA GLY A 307 9.00 -1.13 -10.63
C GLY A 307 7.51 -1.41 -10.49
N PHE A 308 6.93 -1.06 -9.35
CA PHE A 308 5.50 -1.23 -9.09
C PHE A 308 4.63 -0.45 -10.09
N THR A 309 4.95 0.84 -10.30
CA THR A 309 4.22 1.69 -11.23
C THR A 309 4.33 1.20 -12.68
N SER A 310 5.54 0.79 -13.10
CA SER A 310 5.75 0.19 -14.43
C SER A 310 4.99 -1.12 -14.60
N TYR A 311 4.91 -1.94 -13.53
CA TYR A 311 4.16 -3.18 -13.57
C TYR A 311 2.64 -2.95 -13.65
N GLN A 312 2.13 -1.95 -12.94
CA GLN A 312 0.73 -1.53 -13.07
C GLN A 312 0.40 -1.08 -14.51
N ALA A 313 1.28 -0.28 -15.13
CA ALA A 313 1.13 0.14 -16.52
C ALA A 313 1.10 -1.09 -17.47
N ARG A 314 1.96 -2.08 -17.23
CA ARG A 314 1.97 -3.34 -17.95
C ARG A 314 0.65 -4.11 -17.80
N LEU A 315 0.11 -4.26 -16.60
CA LEU A 315 -1.17 -4.92 -16.36
C LEU A 315 -2.31 -4.23 -17.15
N ILE A 316 -2.34 -2.90 -17.15
CA ILE A 316 -3.33 -2.12 -17.90
C ILE A 316 -3.19 -2.34 -19.41
N ALA A 317 -1.97 -2.46 -19.92
CA ALA A 317 -1.71 -2.74 -21.34
C ALA A 317 -2.05 -4.18 -21.73
N GLU A 318 -1.79 -5.16 -20.87
CA GLU A 318 -2.09 -6.58 -21.12
C GLU A 318 -3.60 -6.91 -21.03
N TYR A 319 -4.38 -6.13 -20.26
CA TYR A 319 -5.81 -6.35 -20.04
C TYR A 319 -6.66 -5.09 -20.35
N PRO A 320 -6.67 -4.62 -21.60
CA PRO A 320 -7.28 -3.33 -21.97
C PRO A 320 -8.80 -3.28 -21.77
N LYS A 321 -9.48 -4.44 -21.85
CA LYS A 321 -10.94 -4.54 -21.66
C LYS A 321 -11.33 -4.77 -20.21
N GLU A 322 -10.44 -5.37 -19.42
CA GLU A 322 -10.67 -5.79 -18.03
C GLU A 322 -9.92 -4.91 -16.99
N ARG A 323 -9.45 -3.72 -17.39
CA ARG A 323 -8.59 -2.83 -16.56
C ARG A 323 -9.07 -2.66 -15.13
N GLY A 324 -10.36 -2.39 -14.94
CA GLY A 324 -10.93 -2.16 -13.61
C GLY A 324 -10.84 -3.40 -12.70
N ILE A 325 -11.18 -4.58 -13.25
CA ILE A 325 -11.11 -5.86 -12.50
C ILE A 325 -9.67 -6.21 -12.17
N VAL A 326 -8.76 -6.08 -13.14
CA VAL A 326 -7.33 -6.39 -12.94
C VAL A 326 -6.71 -5.48 -11.88
N MET A 327 -7.03 -4.18 -11.89
CA MET A 327 -6.51 -3.24 -10.89
C MET A 327 -7.09 -3.49 -9.50
N ALA A 328 -8.36 -3.91 -9.39
CA ALA A 328 -8.94 -4.33 -8.12
C ALA A 328 -8.24 -5.57 -7.55
N TRP A 329 -8.01 -6.61 -8.37
CA TRP A 329 -7.24 -7.79 -7.98
C TRP A 329 -5.79 -7.46 -7.67
N ASN A 330 -5.16 -6.53 -8.41
CA ASN A 330 -3.81 -6.07 -8.12
C ASN A 330 -3.71 -5.39 -6.76
N ASN A 331 -4.70 -4.61 -6.37
CA ASN A 331 -4.75 -4.00 -5.04
C ASN A 331 -4.94 -5.06 -3.94
N THR A 332 -5.81 -6.04 -4.13
CA THR A 332 -5.96 -7.18 -3.21
C THR A 332 -4.64 -7.97 -3.09
N ALA A 333 -3.97 -8.23 -4.22
CA ALA A 333 -2.68 -8.92 -4.27
C ALA A 333 -1.58 -8.15 -3.51
N LEU A 334 -1.60 -6.81 -3.55
CA LEU A 334 -0.72 -5.96 -2.75
C LEU A 334 -0.92 -6.23 -1.25
N TYR A 335 -2.14 -6.19 -0.75
CA TYR A 335 -2.42 -6.40 0.67
C TYR A 335 -2.14 -7.84 1.13
N ILE A 336 -2.41 -8.85 0.30
CA ILE A 336 -1.98 -10.22 0.55
C ILE A 336 -0.46 -10.30 0.68
N GLY A 337 0.27 -9.62 -0.20
CA GLY A 337 1.73 -9.56 -0.15
C GLY A 337 2.27 -8.87 1.11
N ILE A 338 1.62 -7.77 1.55
CA ILE A 338 1.97 -7.10 2.82
C ILE A 338 1.76 -8.05 4.01
N THR A 339 0.64 -8.77 4.03
CA THR A 339 0.33 -9.76 5.07
C THR A 339 1.42 -10.84 5.14
N ILE A 340 1.68 -11.50 4.02
CA ILE A 340 2.69 -12.57 3.96
C ILE A 340 4.07 -12.02 4.29
N GLY A 341 4.42 -10.84 3.80
CA GLY A 341 5.68 -10.17 4.09
C GLY A 341 5.86 -9.88 5.57
N SER A 342 4.80 -9.38 6.25
CA SER A 342 4.82 -9.14 7.69
C SER A 342 5.04 -10.45 8.48
N MET A 343 4.37 -11.55 8.10
CA MET A 343 4.56 -12.86 8.74
C MET A 343 5.96 -13.43 8.51
N ILE A 344 6.48 -13.33 7.27
CA ILE A 344 7.86 -13.75 6.96
C ILE A 344 8.85 -12.91 7.76
N GLY A 345 8.65 -11.59 7.85
CA GLY A 345 9.49 -10.70 8.63
C GLY A 345 9.53 -11.09 10.11
N ALA A 346 8.38 -11.38 10.71
CA ALA A 346 8.27 -11.89 12.07
C ALA A 346 9.10 -13.16 12.28
N TYR A 347 8.96 -14.13 11.36
CA TYR A 347 9.70 -15.39 11.41
C TYR A 347 11.21 -15.19 11.28
N VAL A 348 11.64 -14.34 10.34
CA VAL A 348 13.06 -14.02 10.12
C VAL A 348 13.67 -13.38 11.34
N ILE A 349 13.01 -12.38 11.92
CA ILE A 349 13.50 -11.68 13.11
C ILE A 349 13.65 -12.64 14.30
N SER A 350 12.66 -13.51 14.52
CA SER A 350 12.67 -14.46 15.64
C SER A 350 13.79 -15.50 15.55
N ASN A 351 14.27 -15.85 14.35
CA ASN A 351 15.26 -16.90 14.14
C ASN A 351 16.65 -16.38 13.79
N TRP A 352 16.75 -15.24 13.10
CA TRP A 352 18.00 -14.74 12.51
C TRP A 352 18.28 -13.25 12.77
N GLY A 353 17.32 -12.51 13.34
CA GLY A 353 17.46 -11.07 13.61
C GLY A 353 17.14 -10.17 12.41
N TYR A 354 17.18 -8.86 12.66
CA TYR A 354 16.79 -7.84 11.67
C TYR A 354 17.71 -7.77 10.46
N SER A 355 19.01 -8.01 10.64
CA SER A 355 20.02 -7.90 9.58
C SER A 355 19.79 -8.87 8.42
N PHE A 356 19.00 -9.93 8.60
CA PHE A 356 18.65 -10.88 7.55
C PHE A 356 17.44 -10.45 6.69
N LEU A 357 16.61 -9.51 7.16
CA LEU A 357 15.44 -9.05 6.43
C LEU A 357 15.74 -8.58 5.00
N PRO A 358 16.77 -7.75 4.73
CA PRO A 358 17.07 -7.31 3.37
C PRO A 358 17.39 -8.44 2.41
N TYR A 359 18.06 -9.50 2.87
CA TYR A 359 18.40 -10.65 2.03
C TYR A 359 17.17 -11.48 1.64
N VAL A 360 16.23 -11.65 2.57
CA VAL A 360 14.94 -12.31 2.29
C VAL A 360 14.10 -11.48 1.33
N CYS A 361 14.08 -10.15 1.50
CA CYS A 361 13.47 -9.23 0.56
C CYS A 361 14.09 -9.33 -0.85
N SER A 362 15.42 -9.44 -0.93
CA SER A 362 16.14 -9.62 -2.20
C SER A 362 15.74 -10.92 -2.89
N LEU A 363 15.67 -12.03 -2.15
CA LEU A 363 15.19 -13.31 -2.69
C LEU A 363 13.78 -13.19 -3.26
N ALA A 364 12.86 -12.54 -2.54
CA ALA A 364 11.51 -12.29 -3.03
C ALA A 364 11.51 -11.43 -4.31
N ALA A 365 12.38 -10.41 -4.41
CA ALA A 365 12.53 -9.61 -5.63
C ALA A 365 12.97 -10.45 -6.83
N ILE A 366 13.91 -11.38 -6.64
CA ILE A 366 14.37 -12.33 -7.66
C ILE A 366 13.22 -13.24 -8.10
N ILE A 367 12.45 -13.78 -7.15
CA ILE A 367 11.27 -14.61 -7.47
C ILE A 367 10.25 -13.81 -8.28
N SER A 368 9.97 -12.56 -7.89
CA SER A 368 9.08 -11.67 -8.63
C SER A 368 9.57 -11.43 -10.06
N PHE A 369 10.88 -11.24 -10.24
CA PHE A 369 11.50 -11.11 -11.58
C PHE A 369 11.30 -12.37 -12.43
N VAL A 370 11.55 -13.55 -11.89
CA VAL A 370 11.40 -14.84 -12.62
C VAL A 370 9.94 -15.02 -13.06
N LEU A 371 8.97 -14.80 -12.18
CA LEU A 371 7.55 -14.87 -12.51
C LEU A 371 7.15 -13.86 -13.58
N SER A 372 7.64 -12.62 -13.46
CA SER A 372 7.41 -11.58 -14.46
C SER A 372 8.01 -11.93 -15.83
N ALA A 373 9.14 -12.66 -15.86
CA ALA A 373 9.80 -13.08 -17.09
C ALA A 373 9.07 -14.24 -17.81
N GLN A 374 8.60 -15.23 -17.06
CA GLN A 374 7.88 -16.40 -17.62
C GLN A 374 6.58 -15.98 -18.32
N LYS A 375 5.83 -15.07 -17.75
CA LYS A 375 4.57 -14.56 -18.34
C LYS A 375 4.74 -13.82 -19.65
N VAL A 376 5.90 -13.22 -19.90
CA VAL A 376 6.21 -12.62 -21.21
C VAL A 376 6.36 -13.70 -22.29
N GLN A 377 6.87 -14.88 -21.95
CA GLN A 377 7.02 -15.99 -22.90
C GLN A 377 5.67 -16.60 -23.27
N GLU A 378 4.75 -16.76 -22.29
CA GLU A 378 3.39 -17.27 -22.54
C GLU A 378 2.61 -16.34 -23.47
N THR A 379 2.64 -15.02 -23.23
CA THR A 379 1.97 -14.04 -24.09
C THR A 379 2.55 -14.00 -25.50
N LYS A 380 3.88 -14.22 -25.68
CA LYS A 380 4.49 -14.31 -27.01
C LYS A 380 4.10 -15.60 -27.75
N LYS A 381 3.98 -16.73 -27.06
CA LYS A 381 3.54 -18.00 -27.65
C LYS A 381 2.10 -17.93 -28.13
N GLU A 382 1.19 -17.34 -27.34
CA GLU A 382 -0.21 -17.16 -27.74
C GLU A 382 -0.40 -16.21 -28.93
N SER A 383 0.42 -15.15 -29.03
CA SER A 383 0.38 -14.24 -30.19
C SER A 383 0.99 -14.82 -31.46
N ALA A 384 1.84 -15.85 -31.34
CA ALA A 384 2.46 -16.54 -32.48
C ALA A 384 1.60 -17.68 -33.04
N PHE A 385 0.56 -18.12 -32.32
CA PHE A 385 -0.46 -19.07 -32.80
C PHE A 385 -1.82 -18.37 -32.77
N PRO A 386 -2.25 -17.66 -33.84
CA PRO A 386 -3.64 -17.26 -33.97
C PRO A 386 -4.50 -18.52 -33.96
N ALA A 387 -5.51 -18.56 -33.11
CA ALA A 387 -6.48 -19.65 -33.05
C ALA A 387 -7.21 -19.76 -34.38
N ASP A 388 -6.75 -20.62 -35.25
CA ASP A 388 -7.57 -21.27 -36.26
C ASP A 388 -8.49 -22.25 -35.49
N ARG A 389 -9.67 -21.76 -35.14
CA ARG A 389 -10.89 -22.56 -34.94
C ARG A 389 -12.11 -21.65 -34.83
#